data_795dc9db5f67d6bdce96fe02250ea335
#
_entry.id   795dc9db5f67d6bdce96fe02250ea335
#
_cell.length_a   1.000
_cell.length_b   1.000
_cell.length_c   1.000
_cell.angle_alpha   90.00
_cell.angle_beta   90.00
_cell.angle_gamma   90.00
#
_symmetry.space_group_name_H-M   'P 1'
#
loop_
_entity.id
_entity.type
_entity.pdbx_description
1 polymer ?
#
loop_
_entity_poly.entity_id
_entity_poly.type
_entity_poly.pdbx_seq_one_letter_code
_entity_poly.pdbx_strand_id
1 'polypeptide(L)'
;VNEGFKDILRIGYQNRPDLFTLNIKLPEQLYSRVIEVSGRYDALGKELKRLDEGAAVKALRIAYQDGFQSVAIVMMHSHRYKAHEQRLAEIAKEVGFQQISTSHEVSPLIRLVSRGDTTVVDAYLSPVLRRYVDQLTTKLDDIRLMFMQSNGGLTGADRFRGKDSILSGPAGGVVGAVSAARMAGFNKVIGFDMGGTSTDVSHYAGAFERTFDTKIAGVRVQTPVMKIHTVAAGGGSVLHYDGARFRVGPGSAGANPGPASYGKNGPLTLTDANIILGRIQPKYFPNVFGLNGKKPLDLEVVRDKFKSLAVKVGSSPENVA
;
A
#
# COMPACT_ATOMS: atom_id res chain seq x y z
N VAL A 1 8.22 16.41 -16.93
CA VAL A 1 6.96 17.15 -17.18
C VAL A 1 7.17 18.22 -18.26
N ASN A 2 6.09 18.77 -18.83
CA ASN A 2 6.18 19.93 -19.71
C ASN A 2 6.76 21.15 -18.99
N GLU A 3 7.46 21.99 -19.73
CA GLU A 3 7.93 23.30 -19.29
C GLU A 3 6.77 24.15 -18.73
N GLY A 4 6.96 24.81 -17.58
CA GLY A 4 5.94 25.56 -16.83
C GLY A 4 5.08 24.71 -15.89
N PHE A 5 5.34 23.38 -15.75
CA PHE A 5 4.55 22.48 -14.91
C PHE A 5 5.36 21.82 -13.78
N LYS A 6 6.50 22.39 -13.42
CA LYS A 6 7.39 21.87 -12.40
C LYS A 6 6.69 21.53 -11.09
N ASP A 7 5.80 22.41 -10.64
CA ASP A 7 5.13 22.28 -9.34
C ASP A 7 3.70 21.71 -9.42
N ILE A 8 3.27 21.25 -10.60
CA ILE A 8 1.86 20.88 -10.85
C ILE A 8 1.34 19.80 -9.87
N LEU A 9 2.14 18.80 -9.53
CA LEU A 9 1.73 17.74 -8.61
C LEU A 9 1.70 18.24 -7.17
N ARG A 10 2.61 19.16 -6.82
CA ARG A 10 2.68 19.74 -5.49
C ARG A 10 1.52 20.69 -5.21
N ILE A 11 1.22 21.61 -6.13
CA ILE A 11 0.15 22.61 -5.98
C ILE A 11 -1.23 22.07 -6.34
N GLY A 12 -1.30 21.05 -7.20
CA GLY A 12 -2.56 20.42 -7.60
C GLY A 12 -3.24 19.63 -6.50
N TYR A 13 -2.56 19.43 -5.37
CA TYR A 13 -3.08 18.69 -4.22
C TYR A 13 -3.64 19.65 -3.18
N GLN A 14 -4.97 19.90 -3.23
CA GLN A 14 -5.67 20.85 -2.35
C GLN A 14 -6.28 20.20 -1.10
N ASN A 15 -5.91 18.96 -0.79
CA ASN A 15 -6.48 18.23 0.34
C ASN A 15 -5.82 18.67 1.65
N ARG A 16 -6.55 19.40 2.49
CA ARG A 16 -6.09 19.88 3.79
C ARG A 16 -6.65 19.00 4.90
N PRO A 17 -5.83 18.45 5.80
CA PRO A 17 -6.31 17.70 6.96
C PRO A 17 -7.17 18.56 7.89
N ASP A 18 -6.81 19.84 8.01
CA ASP A 18 -7.54 20.85 8.77
C ASP A 18 -7.78 22.08 7.89
N LEU A 19 -9.05 22.42 7.66
CA LEU A 19 -9.45 23.50 6.77
C LEU A 19 -9.09 24.90 7.30
N PHE A 20 -8.99 25.05 8.63
CA PHE A 20 -8.79 26.34 9.31
C PHE A 20 -7.37 26.55 9.80
N THR A 21 -6.46 25.61 9.58
CA THR A 21 -5.06 25.78 9.99
C THR A 21 -4.35 26.83 9.13
N LEU A 22 -3.66 27.76 9.77
CA LEU A 22 -2.82 28.74 9.08
C LEU A 22 -1.50 28.15 8.61
N ASN A 23 -0.97 27.14 9.32
CA ASN A 23 0.25 26.46 8.97
C ASN A 23 -0.06 25.20 8.13
N ILE A 24 -0.18 25.39 6.84
CA ILE A 24 -0.49 24.30 5.88
C ILE A 24 0.76 23.45 5.67
N LYS A 25 0.72 22.20 6.14
CA LYS A 25 1.75 21.19 5.86
C LYS A 25 1.34 20.41 4.61
N LEU A 26 2.12 20.57 3.54
CA LEU A 26 1.95 19.75 2.33
C LEU A 26 2.47 18.32 2.59
N PRO A 27 1.84 17.28 2.00
CA PRO A 27 2.34 15.92 2.06
C PRO A 27 3.77 15.83 1.49
N GLU A 28 4.56 14.94 2.05
CA GLU A 28 5.87 14.61 1.49
C GLU A 28 5.70 14.00 0.09
N GLN A 29 6.57 14.42 -0.85
CA GLN A 29 6.51 13.93 -2.22
C GLN A 29 7.33 12.65 -2.36
N LEU A 30 6.86 11.71 -3.18
CA LEU A 30 7.58 10.48 -3.51
C LEU A 30 8.74 10.69 -4.49
N TYR A 31 8.85 11.88 -5.07
CA TYR A 31 9.93 12.26 -5.98
C TYR A 31 10.79 13.36 -5.37
N SER A 32 12.07 13.36 -5.67
CA SER A 32 13.04 14.35 -5.16
C SER A 32 13.49 15.35 -6.21
N ARG A 33 13.21 15.10 -7.50
CA ARG A 33 13.58 16.01 -8.59
C ARG A 33 12.49 16.08 -9.66
N VAL A 34 12.27 17.25 -10.21
CA VAL A 34 11.43 17.47 -11.38
C VAL A 34 12.28 18.05 -12.52
N ILE A 35 12.18 17.45 -13.68
CA ILE A 35 12.81 17.92 -14.93
C ILE A 35 11.70 18.44 -15.84
N GLU A 36 11.83 19.68 -16.25
CA GLU A 36 10.95 20.28 -17.25
C GLU A 36 11.53 20.09 -18.65
N VAL A 37 10.68 19.71 -19.59
CA VAL A 37 11.06 19.47 -20.98
C VAL A 37 10.15 20.27 -21.89
N SER A 38 10.77 20.96 -22.84
CA SER A 38 10.08 21.66 -23.91
C SER A 38 9.40 20.66 -24.84
N GLY A 39 8.15 20.85 -25.13
CA GLY A 39 7.32 20.01 -26.00
C GLY A 39 5.86 20.13 -25.58
N ARG A 40 4.92 20.36 -26.48
CA ARG A 40 3.51 20.55 -26.14
C ARG A 40 2.56 20.20 -27.27
N TYR A 41 1.53 19.42 -26.93
CA TYR A 41 0.32 19.29 -27.74
C TYR A 41 -0.81 20.13 -27.15
N ASP A 42 -1.72 20.62 -27.99
CA ASP A 42 -3.00 21.16 -27.56
C ASP A 42 -4.05 20.04 -27.33
N ALA A 43 -5.25 20.42 -26.93
CA ALA A 43 -6.34 19.49 -26.69
C ALA A 43 -6.87 18.80 -27.98
N LEU A 44 -6.57 19.34 -29.15
CA LEU A 44 -6.97 18.80 -30.46
C LEU A 44 -5.87 17.94 -31.10
N GLY A 45 -4.67 17.88 -30.50
CA GLY A 45 -3.53 17.11 -31.01
C GLY A 45 -2.60 17.85 -31.93
N LYS A 46 -2.77 19.16 -32.08
CA LYS A 46 -1.80 19.98 -32.77
C LYS A 46 -0.55 20.16 -31.93
N GLU A 47 0.60 19.87 -32.49
CA GLU A 47 1.88 20.12 -31.83
C GLU A 47 2.15 21.62 -31.81
N LEU A 48 2.03 22.25 -30.64
CA LEU A 48 2.31 23.66 -30.41
C LEU A 48 3.80 23.95 -30.25
N LYS A 49 4.53 23.01 -29.67
CA LYS A 49 5.96 23.10 -29.43
C LYS A 49 6.58 21.71 -29.59
N ARG A 50 7.63 21.62 -30.40
CA ARG A 50 8.37 20.38 -30.63
C ARG A 50 9.11 19.96 -29.36
N LEU A 51 9.29 18.65 -29.18
CA LEU A 51 10.10 18.09 -28.11
C LEU A 51 11.57 18.49 -28.34
N ASP A 52 12.18 19.12 -27.32
CA ASP A 52 13.61 19.36 -27.30
C ASP A 52 14.33 18.11 -26.78
N GLU A 53 14.67 17.21 -27.71
CA GLU A 53 15.32 15.95 -27.38
C GLU A 53 16.73 16.18 -26.83
N GLY A 54 17.47 17.19 -27.34
CA GLY A 54 18.82 17.48 -26.88
C GLY A 54 18.86 17.91 -25.43
N ALA A 55 17.98 18.83 -25.05
CA ALA A 55 17.84 19.24 -23.65
C ALA A 55 17.37 18.08 -22.75
N ALA A 56 16.43 17.25 -23.24
CA ALA A 56 15.94 16.09 -22.51
C ALA A 56 17.05 15.06 -22.25
N VAL A 57 17.85 14.70 -23.26
CA VAL A 57 19.00 13.79 -23.10
C VAL A 57 19.99 14.31 -22.05
N LYS A 58 20.35 15.61 -22.15
CA LYS A 58 21.28 16.24 -21.20
C LYS A 58 20.76 16.18 -19.77
N ALA A 59 19.52 16.58 -19.57
CA ALA A 59 18.90 16.63 -18.23
C ALA A 59 18.72 15.24 -17.62
N LEU A 60 18.28 14.25 -18.41
CA LEU A 60 18.13 12.86 -17.97
C LEU A 60 19.48 12.21 -17.66
N ARG A 61 20.53 12.50 -18.45
CA ARG A 61 21.89 12.00 -18.20
C ARG A 61 22.47 12.55 -16.90
N ILE A 62 22.27 13.83 -16.59
CA ILE A 62 22.67 14.43 -15.31
C ILE A 62 21.93 13.72 -14.16
N ALA A 63 20.62 13.55 -14.27
CA ALA A 63 19.86 12.86 -13.23
C ALA A 63 20.33 11.41 -13.01
N TYR A 64 20.62 10.68 -14.09
CA TYR A 64 21.14 9.31 -13.99
C TYR A 64 22.52 9.27 -13.31
N GLN A 65 23.42 10.20 -13.65
CA GLN A 65 24.74 10.35 -13.02
C GLN A 65 24.64 10.70 -11.53
N ASP A 66 23.61 11.46 -11.12
CA ASP A 66 23.29 11.76 -9.72
C ASP A 66 22.65 10.58 -8.96
N GLY A 67 22.53 9.41 -9.60
CA GLY A 67 22.08 8.16 -8.96
C GLY A 67 20.59 7.85 -9.08
N PHE A 68 19.81 8.64 -9.83
CA PHE A 68 18.40 8.32 -10.05
C PHE A 68 18.25 7.11 -10.97
N GLN A 69 17.46 6.10 -10.53
CA GLN A 69 17.25 4.84 -11.26
C GLN A 69 15.84 4.75 -11.87
N SER A 70 14.92 5.56 -11.38
CA SER A 70 13.51 5.55 -11.79
C SER A 70 13.09 6.91 -12.30
N VAL A 71 12.26 6.93 -13.35
CA VAL A 71 11.68 8.15 -13.92
C VAL A 71 10.19 7.98 -14.18
N ALA A 72 9.40 8.98 -13.75
CA ALA A 72 8.00 9.15 -14.11
C ALA A 72 7.88 10.23 -15.19
N ILE A 73 7.32 9.91 -16.32
CA ILE A 73 7.14 10.83 -17.46
C ILE A 73 5.66 11.19 -17.57
N VAL A 74 5.35 12.48 -17.42
CA VAL A 74 3.97 12.98 -17.35
C VAL A 74 3.85 14.23 -18.22
N MET A 75 3.23 14.09 -19.40
CA MET A 75 3.07 15.21 -20.35
C MET A 75 1.59 15.59 -20.51
N MET A 76 1.35 16.87 -20.79
CA MET A 76 0.01 17.37 -21.05
C MET A 76 -0.60 16.66 -22.26
N HIS A 77 -1.86 16.27 -22.16
CA HIS A 77 -2.64 15.58 -23.20
C HIS A 77 -2.10 14.22 -23.66
N SER A 78 -1.07 13.65 -23.00
CA SER A 78 -0.48 12.36 -23.38
C SER A 78 -1.44 11.17 -23.24
N HIS A 79 -2.53 11.28 -22.49
CA HIS A 79 -3.61 10.29 -22.50
C HIS A 79 -4.20 10.04 -23.91
N ARG A 80 -4.07 10.99 -24.83
CA ARG A 80 -4.47 10.87 -26.24
C ARG A 80 -3.29 10.96 -27.21
N TYR A 81 -2.35 11.89 -26.97
CA TYR A 81 -1.24 12.22 -27.86
C TYR A 81 0.08 11.83 -27.20
N LYS A 82 0.43 10.57 -27.32
CA LYS A 82 1.47 9.91 -26.54
C LYS A 82 2.90 10.07 -27.09
N ALA A 83 3.07 10.62 -28.30
CA ALA A 83 4.36 10.60 -29.00
C ALA A 83 5.52 11.22 -28.19
N HIS A 84 5.30 12.36 -27.50
CA HIS A 84 6.35 12.96 -26.69
C HIS A 84 6.76 12.07 -25.49
N GLU A 85 5.79 11.44 -24.79
CA GLU A 85 6.12 10.52 -23.69
C GLU A 85 6.85 9.27 -24.18
N GLN A 86 6.44 8.73 -25.34
CA GLN A 86 7.11 7.58 -25.94
C GLN A 86 8.55 7.90 -26.28
N ARG A 87 8.78 9.06 -26.94
CA ARG A 87 10.14 9.48 -27.27
C ARG A 87 11.00 9.75 -26.04
N LEU A 88 10.45 10.38 -25.00
CA LEU A 88 11.14 10.57 -23.73
C LEU A 88 11.45 9.24 -23.02
N ALA A 89 10.59 8.25 -23.14
CA ALA A 89 10.84 6.93 -22.59
C ALA A 89 11.99 6.20 -23.32
N GLU A 90 12.06 6.32 -24.65
CA GLU A 90 13.20 5.82 -25.44
C GLU A 90 14.50 6.47 -25.01
N ILE A 91 14.53 7.81 -24.92
CA ILE A 91 15.69 8.57 -24.45
C ILE A 91 16.11 8.13 -23.03
N ALA A 92 15.15 7.99 -22.10
CA ALA A 92 15.44 7.53 -20.74
C ALA A 92 16.05 6.11 -20.74
N LYS A 93 15.57 5.22 -21.60
CA LYS A 93 16.11 3.87 -21.77
C LYS A 93 17.52 3.91 -22.32
N GLU A 94 17.78 4.74 -23.34
CA GLU A 94 19.12 4.91 -23.93
C GLU A 94 20.12 5.50 -22.92
N VAL A 95 19.67 6.36 -21.99
CA VAL A 95 20.49 6.90 -20.90
C VAL A 95 20.81 5.86 -19.85
N GLY A 96 19.95 4.82 -19.65
CA GLY A 96 20.18 3.71 -18.74
C GLY A 96 19.22 3.60 -17.57
N PHE A 97 18.12 4.36 -17.53
CA PHE A 97 17.13 4.23 -16.48
C PHE A 97 16.51 2.84 -16.45
N GLN A 98 16.48 2.22 -15.27
CA GLN A 98 15.98 0.85 -15.09
C GLN A 98 14.45 0.82 -14.99
N GLN A 99 13.84 1.83 -14.37
CA GLN A 99 12.40 1.97 -14.26
C GLN A 99 11.93 3.25 -14.98
N ILE A 100 11.07 3.05 -15.95
CA ILE A 100 10.47 4.13 -16.74
C ILE A 100 8.95 3.94 -16.71
N SER A 101 8.26 4.89 -16.10
CA SER A 101 6.79 4.89 -16.02
C SER A 101 6.26 6.06 -16.83
N THR A 102 5.51 5.79 -17.89
CA THR A 102 4.88 6.80 -18.74
C THR A 102 3.40 6.95 -18.39
N SER A 103 2.93 8.19 -18.28
CA SER A 103 1.58 8.43 -17.76
C SER A 103 0.47 7.90 -18.68
N HIS A 104 0.69 7.86 -19.97
CA HIS A 104 -0.26 7.31 -20.94
C HIS A 104 -0.45 5.79 -20.84
N GLU A 105 0.55 5.06 -20.31
CA GLU A 105 0.44 3.62 -20.06
C GLU A 105 -0.04 3.29 -18.65
N VAL A 106 0.45 4.06 -17.66
CA VAL A 106 0.15 3.80 -16.24
C VAL A 106 -1.29 4.15 -15.90
N SER A 107 -1.78 5.32 -16.36
CA SER A 107 -3.12 5.82 -16.07
C SER A 107 -3.62 6.69 -17.23
N PRO A 108 -4.16 6.12 -18.33
CA PRO A 108 -4.54 6.85 -19.53
C PRO A 108 -5.80 7.72 -19.33
N LEU A 109 -5.84 8.53 -18.27
CA LEU A 109 -6.97 9.36 -17.91
C LEU A 109 -6.67 10.85 -18.16
N ILE A 110 -7.73 11.63 -18.39
CA ILE A 110 -7.62 13.02 -18.84
C ILE A 110 -6.92 13.94 -17.82
N ARG A 111 -7.14 13.74 -16.52
CA ARG A 111 -6.67 14.63 -15.44
C ARG A 111 -5.16 14.51 -15.24
N LEU A 112 -4.40 15.54 -15.60
CA LEU A 112 -2.94 15.55 -15.53
C LEU A 112 -2.41 15.28 -14.12
N VAL A 113 -2.96 15.91 -13.07
CA VAL A 113 -2.49 15.76 -11.70
C VAL A 113 -2.67 14.32 -11.21
N SER A 114 -3.89 13.78 -11.29
CA SER A 114 -4.17 12.40 -10.82
C SER A 114 -3.40 11.37 -11.63
N ARG A 115 -3.24 11.57 -12.95
CA ARG A 115 -2.42 10.72 -13.80
C ARG A 115 -0.95 10.79 -13.39
N GLY A 116 -0.46 11.99 -13.09
CA GLY A 116 0.91 12.22 -12.63
C GLY A 116 1.19 11.57 -11.28
N ASP A 117 0.32 11.76 -10.29
CA ASP A 117 0.44 11.12 -8.98
C ASP A 117 0.54 9.60 -9.10
N THR A 118 -0.36 8.99 -9.91
CA THR A 118 -0.36 7.54 -10.14
C THR A 118 0.90 7.05 -10.85
N THR A 119 1.42 7.84 -11.80
CA THR A 119 2.66 7.52 -12.53
C THR A 119 3.88 7.59 -11.61
N VAL A 120 3.92 8.57 -10.71
CA VAL A 120 4.98 8.68 -9.69
C VAL A 120 4.93 7.49 -8.73
N VAL A 121 3.73 7.10 -8.26
CA VAL A 121 3.56 5.91 -7.42
C VAL A 121 4.06 4.64 -8.13
N ASP A 122 3.73 4.48 -9.41
CA ASP A 122 4.20 3.34 -10.20
C ASP A 122 5.73 3.33 -10.33
N ALA A 123 6.35 4.47 -10.66
CA ALA A 123 7.80 4.60 -10.76
C ALA A 123 8.53 4.35 -9.42
N TYR A 124 7.88 4.69 -8.31
CA TYR A 124 8.42 4.51 -6.97
C TYR A 124 8.35 3.05 -6.51
N LEU A 125 7.22 2.37 -6.72
CA LEU A 125 6.98 1.01 -6.22
C LEU A 125 7.53 -0.08 -7.13
N SER A 126 7.52 0.13 -8.46
CA SER A 126 7.87 -0.91 -9.44
C SER A 126 9.27 -1.49 -9.28
N PRO A 127 10.33 -0.74 -8.91
CA PRO A 127 11.66 -1.33 -8.70
C PRO A 127 11.70 -2.37 -7.57
N VAL A 128 10.98 -2.12 -6.47
CA VAL A 128 10.91 -3.07 -5.35
C VAL A 128 10.10 -4.30 -5.75
N LEU A 129 8.95 -4.06 -6.38
CA LEU A 129 8.07 -5.12 -6.87
C LEU A 129 8.78 -6.00 -7.88
N ARG A 130 9.49 -5.42 -8.85
CA ARG A 130 10.18 -6.15 -9.91
C ARG A 130 11.24 -7.08 -9.33
N ARG A 131 12.07 -6.62 -8.39
CA ARG A 131 13.05 -7.49 -7.71
C ARG A 131 12.40 -8.70 -7.06
N TYR A 132 11.25 -8.52 -6.40
CA TYR A 132 10.51 -9.62 -5.79
C TYR A 132 9.98 -10.60 -6.85
N VAL A 133 9.36 -10.08 -7.90
CA VAL A 133 8.82 -10.88 -9.01
C VAL A 133 9.92 -11.68 -9.68
N ASP A 134 11.07 -11.04 -9.99
CA ASP A 134 12.21 -11.68 -10.64
C ASP A 134 12.80 -12.81 -9.77
N GLN A 135 12.90 -12.60 -8.45
CA GLN A 135 13.35 -13.66 -7.52
C GLN A 135 12.40 -14.87 -7.52
N LEU A 136 11.08 -14.63 -7.58
CA LEU A 136 10.10 -15.73 -7.65
C LEU A 136 10.17 -16.44 -8.99
N THR A 137 10.23 -15.71 -10.09
CA THR A 137 10.32 -16.28 -11.45
C THR A 137 11.57 -17.15 -11.60
N THR A 138 12.71 -16.68 -11.08
CA THR A 138 13.96 -17.45 -11.12
C THR A 138 13.90 -18.74 -10.28
N LYS A 139 13.21 -18.71 -9.13
CA LYS A 139 13.09 -19.87 -8.23
C LYS A 139 12.03 -20.88 -8.67
N LEU A 140 11.05 -20.44 -9.45
CA LEU A 140 9.91 -21.24 -9.90
C LEU A 140 9.96 -21.36 -11.43
N ASP A 141 11.11 -21.73 -11.93
CA ASP A 141 11.33 -21.97 -13.34
C ASP A 141 10.30 -22.98 -13.87
N ASP A 142 9.85 -22.82 -15.12
CA ASP A 142 8.81 -23.61 -15.76
C ASP A 142 7.38 -23.50 -15.18
N ILE A 143 7.15 -22.66 -14.15
CA ILE A 143 5.81 -22.43 -13.60
C ILE A 143 5.25 -21.09 -14.08
N ARG A 144 4.06 -21.12 -14.67
CA ARG A 144 3.31 -19.91 -15.02
C ARG A 144 2.88 -19.15 -13.76
N LEU A 145 3.58 -18.07 -13.44
CA LEU A 145 3.23 -17.21 -12.30
C LEU A 145 2.15 -16.19 -12.68
N MET A 146 1.13 -16.11 -11.86
CA MET A 146 0.07 -15.11 -11.94
C MET A 146 0.03 -14.34 -10.62
N PHE A 147 -0.07 -13.02 -10.71
CA PHE A 147 -0.11 -12.13 -9.55
C PHE A 147 -1.48 -11.48 -9.41
N MET A 148 -1.98 -11.45 -8.18
CA MET A 148 -3.22 -10.73 -7.86
C MET A 148 -2.98 -9.24 -7.95
N GLN A 149 -3.88 -8.53 -8.64
CA GLN A 149 -3.90 -7.08 -8.67
C GLN A 149 -4.86 -6.51 -7.63
N SER A 150 -4.68 -5.25 -7.27
CA SER A 150 -5.55 -4.52 -6.32
C SER A 150 -7.03 -4.48 -6.73
N ASN A 151 -7.32 -4.69 -8.01
CA ASN A 151 -8.69 -4.78 -8.55
C ASN A 151 -9.34 -6.17 -8.44
N GLY A 152 -8.59 -7.17 -7.91
CA GLY A 152 -9.01 -8.56 -7.80
C GLY A 152 -8.85 -9.39 -9.08
N GLY A 153 -8.22 -8.86 -10.12
CA GLY A 153 -7.83 -9.60 -11.31
C GLY A 153 -6.44 -10.22 -11.18
N LEU A 154 -6.17 -11.23 -12.00
CA LEU A 154 -4.85 -11.84 -12.12
C LEU A 154 -4.12 -11.32 -13.35
N THR A 155 -2.80 -11.11 -13.23
CA THR A 155 -1.94 -10.72 -14.34
C THR A 155 -0.64 -11.54 -14.33
N GLY A 156 0.01 -11.68 -15.49
CA GLY A 156 1.34 -12.30 -15.58
C GLY A 156 2.42 -11.42 -14.95
N ALA A 157 3.54 -12.05 -14.62
CA ALA A 157 4.70 -11.41 -13.99
C ALA A 157 5.22 -10.20 -14.77
N ASP A 158 5.21 -10.27 -16.10
CA ASP A 158 5.67 -9.23 -17.03
C ASP A 158 4.82 -7.95 -16.99
N ARG A 159 3.54 -8.08 -16.64
CA ARG A 159 2.55 -6.99 -16.64
C ARG A 159 2.19 -6.49 -15.25
N PHE A 160 2.72 -7.11 -14.20
CA PHE A 160 2.43 -6.71 -12.83
C PHE A 160 3.17 -5.43 -12.47
N ARG A 161 2.45 -4.33 -12.28
CA ARG A 161 2.98 -2.98 -12.05
C ARG A 161 2.84 -2.55 -10.59
N GLY A 162 3.71 -1.65 -10.14
CA GLY A 162 3.70 -1.12 -8.78
C GLY A 162 2.36 -0.54 -8.35
N LYS A 163 1.70 0.25 -9.21
CA LYS A 163 0.37 0.82 -8.95
C LYS A 163 -0.73 -0.24 -8.69
N ASP A 164 -0.58 -1.43 -9.26
CA ASP A 164 -1.58 -2.50 -9.19
C ASP A 164 -1.35 -3.44 -8.00
N SER A 165 -0.21 -3.32 -7.29
CA SER A 165 0.19 -4.21 -6.20
C SER A 165 -0.23 -3.74 -4.80
N ILE A 166 -0.62 -2.47 -4.63
CA ILE A 166 -0.73 -1.78 -3.33
C ILE A 166 -1.70 -2.48 -2.36
N LEU A 167 -2.87 -2.90 -2.85
CA LEU A 167 -3.89 -3.64 -2.09
C LEU A 167 -4.11 -5.06 -2.63
N SER A 168 -3.09 -5.66 -3.25
CA SER A 168 -3.21 -6.98 -3.89
C SER A 168 -3.50 -8.10 -2.88
N GLY A 169 -2.89 -8.06 -1.68
CA GLY A 169 -3.14 -9.03 -0.61
C GLY A 169 -4.60 -9.03 -0.14
N PRO A 170 -5.11 -7.89 0.39
CA PRO A 170 -6.51 -7.76 0.75
C PRO A 170 -7.49 -8.08 -0.40
N ALA A 171 -7.18 -7.67 -1.63
CA ALA A 171 -8.00 -7.99 -2.80
C ALA A 171 -8.09 -9.51 -3.04
N GLY A 172 -6.97 -10.23 -2.86
CA GLY A 172 -6.94 -11.70 -2.92
C GLY A 172 -7.81 -12.33 -1.83
N GLY A 173 -7.76 -11.78 -0.61
CA GLY A 173 -8.62 -12.20 0.50
C GLY A 173 -10.11 -12.06 0.18
N VAL A 174 -10.52 -10.93 -0.41
CA VAL A 174 -11.91 -10.71 -0.85
C VAL A 174 -12.33 -11.73 -1.91
N VAL A 175 -11.49 -11.94 -2.94
CA VAL A 175 -11.78 -12.92 -4.00
C VAL A 175 -11.89 -14.33 -3.44
N GLY A 176 -10.98 -14.73 -2.53
CA GLY A 176 -11.00 -16.03 -1.87
C GLY A 176 -12.24 -16.23 -1.00
N ALA A 177 -12.58 -15.23 -0.17
CA ALA A 177 -13.79 -15.27 0.68
C ALA A 177 -15.07 -15.42 -0.14
N VAL A 178 -15.22 -14.65 -1.21
CA VAL A 178 -16.37 -14.74 -2.12
C VAL A 178 -16.41 -16.09 -2.82
N SER A 179 -15.28 -16.61 -3.27
CA SER A 179 -15.20 -17.92 -3.93
C SER A 179 -15.67 -19.04 -2.98
N ALA A 180 -15.13 -19.06 -1.74
CA ALA A 180 -15.51 -20.04 -0.73
C ALA A 180 -17.00 -19.94 -0.35
N ALA A 181 -17.51 -18.72 -0.16
CA ALA A 181 -18.91 -18.50 0.15
C ALA A 181 -19.87 -18.98 -0.96
N ARG A 182 -19.51 -18.72 -2.22
CA ARG A 182 -20.30 -19.20 -3.39
C ARG A 182 -20.31 -20.72 -3.49
N MET A 183 -19.19 -21.38 -3.19
CA MET A 183 -19.14 -22.84 -3.10
C MET A 183 -20.07 -23.38 -1.99
N ALA A 184 -20.26 -22.63 -0.92
CA ALA A 184 -21.20 -22.94 0.16
C ALA A 184 -22.65 -22.47 -0.12
N GLY A 185 -22.94 -21.94 -1.32
CA GLY A 185 -24.29 -21.52 -1.72
C GLY A 185 -24.69 -20.09 -1.35
N PHE A 186 -23.76 -19.27 -0.82
CA PHE A 186 -24.03 -17.88 -0.44
C PHE A 186 -23.64 -16.90 -1.54
N ASN A 187 -24.57 -15.98 -1.88
CA ASN A 187 -24.37 -14.95 -2.91
C ASN A 187 -24.25 -13.52 -2.35
N LYS A 188 -24.45 -13.36 -1.04
CA LYS A 188 -24.24 -12.09 -0.32
C LYS A 188 -23.31 -12.38 0.84
N VAL A 189 -22.18 -11.66 0.90
CA VAL A 189 -21.08 -11.97 1.83
C VAL A 189 -20.52 -10.67 2.40
N ILE A 190 -20.25 -10.67 3.68
CA ILE A 190 -19.36 -9.72 4.34
C ILE A 190 -18.07 -10.47 4.64
N GLY A 191 -16.95 -10.02 4.04
CA GLY A 191 -15.62 -10.49 4.38
C GLY A 191 -15.11 -9.71 5.58
N PHE A 192 -14.55 -10.43 6.56
CA PHE A 192 -13.97 -9.86 7.77
C PHE A 192 -12.61 -10.54 8.01
N ASP A 193 -11.53 -9.83 7.69
CA ASP A 193 -10.16 -10.32 7.83
C ASP A 193 -9.45 -9.53 8.91
N MET A 194 -9.31 -10.13 10.09
CA MET A 194 -8.64 -9.52 11.24
C MET A 194 -7.21 -10.02 11.37
N GLY A 195 -6.27 -9.17 11.00
CA GLY A 195 -4.84 -9.42 11.18
C GLY A 195 -4.30 -8.99 12.54
N GLY A 196 -2.97 -8.83 12.63
CA GLY A 196 -2.30 -8.37 13.85
C GLY A 196 -2.47 -6.87 14.13
N THR A 197 -2.57 -6.02 13.08
CA THR A 197 -2.57 -4.56 13.19
C THR A 197 -3.86 -3.91 12.72
N SER A 198 -4.56 -4.55 11.80
CA SER A 198 -5.78 -4.02 11.18
C SER A 198 -6.78 -5.11 10.89
N THR A 199 -8.00 -4.68 10.65
CA THR A 199 -9.11 -5.53 10.19
C THR A 199 -9.62 -4.97 8.88
N ASP A 200 -9.64 -5.81 7.85
CA ASP A 200 -10.16 -5.48 6.53
C ASP A 200 -11.60 -6.02 6.38
N VAL A 201 -12.52 -5.12 6.09
CA VAL A 201 -13.93 -5.45 5.89
C VAL A 201 -14.30 -5.20 4.44
N SER A 202 -14.93 -6.18 3.82
CA SER A 202 -15.38 -6.11 2.44
C SER A 202 -16.84 -6.57 2.31
N HIS A 203 -17.51 -6.11 1.27
CA HIS A 203 -18.89 -6.47 0.96
C HIS A 203 -18.98 -7.01 -0.46
N TYR A 204 -19.79 -8.06 -0.62
CA TYR A 204 -20.12 -8.65 -1.91
C TYR A 204 -21.62 -8.99 -1.97
N ALA A 205 -22.28 -8.52 -3.02
CA ALA A 205 -23.71 -8.80 -3.28
C ALA A 205 -23.96 -9.07 -4.78
N GLY A 206 -23.21 -10.05 -5.33
CA GLY A 206 -23.30 -10.43 -6.74
C GLY A 206 -22.25 -9.78 -7.64
N ALA A 207 -21.64 -8.66 -7.23
CA ALA A 207 -20.53 -8.01 -7.93
C ALA A 207 -19.48 -7.51 -6.93
N PHE A 208 -18.21 -7.50 -7.36
CA PHE A 208 -17.13 -6.90 -6.59
C PHE A 208 -17.25 -5.37 -6.64
N GLU A 209 -17.26 -4.74 -5.48
CA GLU A 209 -17.19 -3.28 -5.39
C GLU A 209 -15.77 -2.79 -5.64
N ARG A 210 -15.63 -1.78 -6.49
CA ARG A 210 -14.35 -1.14 -6.83
C ARG A 210 -14.45 0.36 -6.74
N THR A 211 -13.33 0.99 -6.41
CA THR A 211 -13.14 2.45 -6.50
C THR A 211 -11.97 2.75 -7.42
N PHE A 212 -12.02 3.89 -8.11
CA PHE A 212 -10.96 4.33 -9.02
C PHE A 212 -10.06 5.39 -8.42
N ASP A 213 -10.58 6.17 -7.47
CA ASP A 213 -9.84 7.20 -6.76
C ASP A 213 -9.68 6.76 -5.31
N THR A 214 -8.45 6.51 -4.91
CA THR A 214 -8.13 6.14 -3.52
C THR A 214 -6.95 6.94 -2.99
N LYS A 215 -6.86 7.04 -1.67
CA LYS A 215 -5.75 7.67 -0.97
C LYS A 215 -5.10 6.64 -0.07
N ILE A 216 -3.85 6.31 -0.33
CA ILE A 216 -3.09 5.31 0.41
C ILE A 216 -1.87 5.98 1.02
N ALA A 217 -1.69 5.87 2.33
CA ALA A 217 -0.61 6.54 3.07
C ALA A 217 -0.46 8.04 2.74
N GLY A 218 -1.59 8.73 2.50
CA GLY A 218 -1.59 10.15 2.16
C GLY A 218 -1.43 10.46 0.66
N VAL A 219 -1.05 9.51 -0.16
CA VAL A 219 -0.83 9.68 -1.60
C VAL A 219 -2.08 9.28 -2.39
N ARG A 220 -2.46 10.11 -3.37
CA ARG A 220 -3.57 9.80 -4.27
C ARG A 220 -3.12 8.82 -5.34
N VAL A 221 -3.94 7.80 -5.58
CA VAL A 221 -3.74 6.82 -6.64
C VAL A 221 -5.04 6.67 -7.42
N GLN A 222 -4.95 6.80 -8.74
CA GLN A 222 -6.07 6.64 -9.64
C GLN A 222 -5.90 5.33 -10.44
N THR A 223 -6.28 4.24 -9.80
CA THR A 223 -6.29 2.89 -10.38
C THR A 223 -7.49 2.13 -9.81
N PRO A 224 -8.08 1.19 -10.55
CA PRO A 224 -9.15 0.38 -9.98
C PRO A 224 -8.63 -0.48 -8.84
N VAL A 225 -9.22 -0.31 -7.65
CA VAL A 225 -8.92 -1.11 -6.46
C VAL A 225 -10.21 -1.69 -5.87
N MET A 226 -10.12 -2.84 -5.23
CA MET A 226 -11.24 -3.37 -4.44
C MET A 226 -11.60 -2.38 -3.34
N LYS A 227 -12.90 -2.15 -3.13
CA LYS A 227 -13.39 -1.33 -2.04
C LYS A 227 -13.33 -2.14 -0.74
N ILE A 228 -12.30 -1.85 0.04
CA ILE A 228 -12.03 -2.50 1.32
C ILE A 228 -12.01 -1.40 2.38
N HIS A 229 -12.73 -1.63 3.47
CA HIS A 229 -12.72 -0.73 4.61
C HIS A 229 -11.77 -1.28 5.68
N THR A 230 -10.66 -0.60 5.88
CA THR A 230 -9.63 -0.99 6.85
C THR A 230 -9.83 -0.23 8.16
N VAL A 231 -9.96 -0.97 9.25
CA VAL A 231 -10.02 -0.43 10.61
C VAL A 231 -8.70 -0.72 11.31
N ALA A 232 -8.11 0.29 11.96
CA ALA A 232 -6.87 0.14 12.72
C ALA A 232 -7.13 -0.58 14.07
N ALA A 233 -7.63 -1.80 13.99
CA ALA A 233 -7.88 -2.68 15.12
C ALA A 233 -7.52 -4.11 14.74
N GLY A 234 -6.66 -4.77 15.50
CA GLY A 234 -6.18 -6.12 15.22
C GLY A 234 -5.73 -6.83 16.49
N GLY A 235 -5.22 -8.04 16.36
CA GLY A 235 -4.75 -8.85 17.50
C GLY A 235 -3.69 -8.17 18.36
N GLY A 236 -2.85 -7.30 17.77
CA GLY A 236 -1.84 -6.51 18.46
C GLY A 236 -2.33 -5.21 19.09
N SER A 237 -3.63 -4.87 18.98
CA SER A 237 -4.19 -3.68 19.62
C SER A 237 -4.00 -3.73 21.13
N VAL A 238 -3.39 -2.66 21.67
CA VAL A 238 -2.99 -2.60 23.08
C VAL A 238 -4.20 -2.39 23.96
N LEU A 239 -4.28 -3.17 25.04
CA LEU A 239 -5.32 -3.07 26.06
C LEU A 239 -4.94 -2.02 27.11
N HIS A 240 -5.84 -1.11 27.41
CA HIS A 240 -5.67 -0.06 28.41
C HIS A 240 -6.82 -0.04 29.41
N TYR A 241 -6.50 0.25 30.66
CA TYR A 241 -7.47 0.64 31.67
C TYR A 241 -7.12 2.04 32.16
N ASP A 242 -8.03 2.99 31.98
CA ASP A 242 -7.79 4.41 32.32
C ASP A 242 -8.23 4.80 33.75
N GLY A 243 -8.56 3.78 34.58
CA GLY A 243 -9.08 3.96 35.93
C GLY A 243 -10.60 3.93 36.01
N ALA A 244 -11.30 4.08 34.90
CA ALA A 244 -12.77 4.07 34.82
C ALA A 244 -13.31 3.03 33.83
N ARG A 245 -12.60 2.82 32.70
CA ARG A 245 -13.05 1.92 31.63
C ARG A 245 -11.89 1.26 30.90
N PHE A 246 -12.20 0.13 30.28
CA PHE A 246 -11.29 -0.55 29.35
C PHE A 246 -11.33 0.10 27.98
N ARG A 247 -10.16 0.15 27.32
CA ARG A 247 -9.99 0.61 25.93
C ARG A 247 -9.11 -0.37 25.18
N VAL A 248 -9.40 -0.53 23.88
CA VAL A 248 -8.60 -1.31 22.94
C VAL A 248 -8.06 -0.36 21.86
N GLY A 249 -6.74 -0.29 21.75
CA GLY A 249 -6.11 0.64 20.82
C GLY A 249 -6.18 2.11 21.24
N PRO A 250 -5.92 3.07 20.32
CA PRO A 250 -5.56 2.88 18.91
C PRO A 250 -4.14 2.34 18.69
N GLY A 251 -3.29 2.31 19.73
CA GLY A 251 -1.93 1.80 19.62
C GLY A 251 -1.89 0.29 19.37
N SER A 252 -0.93 -0.15 18.55
CA SER A 252 -0.64 -1.56 18.29
C SER A 252 0.76 -1.91 18.76
N ALA A 253 0.92 -3.09 19.38
CA ALA A 253 2.23 -3.63 19.73
C ALA A 253 3.03 -4.10 18.51
N GLY A 254 2.41 -4.19 17.33
CA GLY A 254 3.04 -4.68 16.12
C GLY A 254 3.57 -6.11 16.25
N ALA A 255 4.63 -6.41 15.52
CA ALA A 255 5.36 -7.68 15.61
C ALA A 255 6.57 -7.62 16.56
N ASN A 256 7.06 -6.43 16.86
CA ASN A 256 8.18 -6.17 17.77
C ASN A 256 7.91 -4.89 18.58
N PRO A 257 7.76 -4.98 19.91
CA PRO A 257 7.90 -6.19 20.75
C PRO A 257 6.80 -7.23 20.53
N GLY A 258 5.63 -6.86 19.99
CA GLY A 258 4.47 -7.71 19.83
C GLY A 258 3.65 -7.85 21.12
N PRO A 259 2.63 -8.72 21.14
CA PRO A 259 1.87 -9.13 22.31
C PRO A 259 2.76 -9.57 23.48
N ALA A 260 2.25 -9.47 24.71
CA ALA A 260 2.97 -9.96 25.90
C ALA A 260 3.38 -11.42 25.76
N SER A 261 2.50 -12.24 25.19
CA SER A 261 2.73 -13.66 24.91
C SER A 261 3.92 -13.95 23.99
N TYR A 262 4.42 -12.97 23.24
CA TYR A 262 5.60 -13.16 22.38
C TYR A 262 6.92 -13.23 23.17
N GLY A 263 6.90 -12.94 24.49
CA GLY A 263 8.09 -13.05 25.36
C GLY A 263 9.19 -12.03 25.04
N LYS A 264 8.80 -10.84 24.54
CA LYS A 264 9.70 -9.71 24.21
C LYS A 264 9.36 -8.44 24.99
N ASN A 265 8.80 -8.59 26.20
CA ASN A 265 8.33 -7.48 27.05
C ASN A 265 7.24 -6.61 26.43
N GLY A 266 6.43 -7.16 25.53
CA GLY A 266 5.30 -6.46 24.93
C GLY A 266 4.19 -6.13 25.94
N PRO A 267 3.29 -5.17 25.60
CA PRO A 267 2.12 -4.85 26.39
C PRO A 267 1.05 -5.96 26.27
N LEU A 268 0.02 -5.91 27.14
CA LEU A 268 -1.19 -6.70 26.93
C LEU A 268 -1.92 -6.24 25.68
N THR A 269 -2.35 -7.20 24.87
CA THR A 269 -3.06 -6.99 23.61
C THR A 269 -4.30 -7.88 23.51
N LEU A 270 -5.09 -7.69 22.47
CA LEU A 270 -6.25 -8.52 22.19
C LEU A 270 -5.86 -10.00 21.94
N THR A 271 -4.67 -10.26 21.36
CA THR A 271 -4.12 -11.62 21.26
C THR A 271 -3.96 -12.27 22.62
N ASP A 272 -3.43 -11.52 23.60
CA ASP A 272 -3.22 -12.05 24.96
C ASP A 272 -4.56 -12.31 25.68
N ALA A 273 -5.58 -11.47 25.46
CA ALA A 273 -6.93 -11.71 25.94
C ALA A 273 -7.50 -13.02 25.36
N ASN A 274 -7.34 -13.25 24.07
CA ASN A 274 -7.77 -14.51 23.44
C ASN A 274 -6.99 -15.75 23.94
N ILE A 275 -5.74 -15.58 24.37
CA ILE A 275 -4.94 -16.67 24.97
C ILE A 275 -5.47 -17.03 26.34
N ILE A 276 -5.69 -16.05 27.25
CA ILE A 276 -6.15 -16.35 28.62
C ILE A 276 -7.57 -16.90 28.62
N LEU A 277 -8.41 -16.46 27.67
CA LEU A 277 -9.76 -17.01 27.50
C LEU A 277 -9.79 -18.37 26.78
N GLY A 278 -8.63 -18.95 26.44
CA GLY A 278 -8.52 -20.23 25.77
C GLY A 278 -9.00 -20.28 24.33
N ARG A 279 -9.29 -19.13 23.70
CA ARG A 279 -9.66 -19.04 22.28
C ARG A 279 -8.47 -19.31 21.38
N ILE A 280 -7.26 -18.84 21.78
CA ILE A 280 -5.99 -19.20 21.18
C ILE A 280 -5.34 -20.27 22.04
N GLN A 281 -4.93 -21.39 21.45
CA GLN A 281 -4.33 -22.55 22.11
C GLN A 281 -2.81 -22.54 21.85
N PRO A 282 -1.97 -22.09 22.81
CA PRO A 282 -0.51 -21.95 22.61
C PRO A 282 0.19 -23.24 22.16
N LYS A 283 -0.30 -24.41 22.62
CA LYS A 283 0.29 -25.72 22.28
C LYS A 283 0.30 -26.06 20.79
N TYR A 284 -0.55 -25.40 19.99
CA TYR A 284 -0.63 -25.63 18.54
C TYR A 284 0.12 -24.59 17.71
N PHE A 285 0.72 -23.59 18.37
CA PHE A 285 1.54 -22.59 17.70
C PHE A 285 2.99 -23.08 17.55
N PRO A 286 3.68 -22.67 16.49
CA PRO A 286 5.10 -22.98 16.31
C PRO A 286 5.95 -22.27 17.36
N ASN A 287 7.10 -22.84 17.70
CA ASN A 287 8.07 -22.27 18.63
C ASN A 287 8.95 -21.23 17.92
N VAL A 288 8.37 -20.06 17.61
CA VAL A 288 9.04 -18.97 16.87
C VAL A 288 9.09 -17.65 17.67
N PHE A 289 8.74 -17.70 18.95
CA PHE A 289 8.66 -16.54 19.83
C PHE A 289 9.88 -16.41 20.75
N GLY A 290 9.84 -15.45 21.67
CA GLY A 290 10.96 -15.11 22.54
C GLY A 290 12.05 -14.29 21.85
N LEU A 291 13.05 -13.84 22.60
CA LEU A 291 14.14 -13.02 22.10
C LEU A 291 14.98 -13.71 21.01
N ASN A 292 15.10 -15.02 21.11
CA ASN A 292 15.88 -15.84 20.17
C ASN A 292 15.02 -16.52 19.08
N GLY A 293 13.70 -16.27 19.04
CA GLY A 293 12.81 -16.85 18.03
C GLY A 293 12.61 -18.38 18.12
N LYS A 294 12.82 -18.98 19.30
CA LYS A 294 12.77 -20.45 19.50
C LYS A 294 11.90 -20.88 20.68
N LYS A 295 11.07 -19.99 21.23
CA LYS A 295 10.18 -20.27 22.34
C LYS A 295 8.73 -20.41 21.90
N PRO A 296 7.87 -21.15 22.62
CA PRO A 296 6.42 -21.11 22.45
C PRO A 296 5.86 -19.74 22.87
N LEU A 297 4.56 -19.52 22.65
CA LEU A 297 3.82 -18.42 23.27
C LEU A 297 3.89 -18.53 24.80
N ASP A 298 4.18 -17.41 25.46
CA ASP A 298 4.37 -17.34 26.92
C ASP A 298 3.05 -17.08 27.64
N LEU A 299 2.37 -18.15 28.06
CA LEU A 299 1.11 -18.10 28.80
C LEU A 299 1.29 -17.55 30.22
N GLU A 300 2.42 -17.81 30.88
CA GLU A 300 2.67 -17.37 32.25
C GLU A 300 2.75 -15.84 32.33
N VAL A 301 3.51 -15.23 31.43
CA VAL A 301 3.58 -13.75 31.33
C VAL A 301 2.20 -13.13 31.10
N VAL A 302 1.37 -13.74 30.27
CA VAL A 302 0.00 -13.27 30.02
C VAL A 302 -0.83 -13.35 31.31
N ARG A 303 -0.81 -14.49 32.01
CA ARG A 303 -1.51 -14.67 33.28
C ARG A 303 -1.09 -13.65 34.34
N ASP A 304 0.20 -13.42 34.50
CA ASP A 304 0.72 -12.51 35.52
C ASP A 304 0.31 -11.06 35.24
N LYS A 305 0.36 -10.64 33.98
CA LYS A 305 -0.09 -9.30 33.56
C LYS A 305 -1.60 -9.12 33.74
N PHE A 306 -2.43 -10.10 33.39
CA PHE A 306 -3.88 -10.05 33.64
C PHE A 306 -4.22 -10.12 35.13
N LYS A 307 -3.52 -10.93 35.96
CA LYS A 307 -3.65 -10.88 37.40
C LYS A 307 -3.38 -9.49 37.99
N SER A 308 -2.29 -8.86 37.55
CA SER A 308 -1.93 -7.50 37.98
C SER A 308 -3.00 -6.48 37.59
N LEU A 309 -3.63 -6.62 36.42
CA LEU A 309 -4.72 -5.76 35.96
C LEU A 309 -6.01 -6.05 36.74
N ALA A 310 -6.33 -7.32 36.98
CA ALA A 310 -7.50 -7.77 37.73
C ALA A 310 -7.51 -7.24 39.17
N VAL A 311 -6.37 -7.24 39.85
CA VAL A 311 -6.20 -6.64 41.20
C VAL A 311 -6.56 -5.16 41.19
N LYS A 312 -6.13 -4.39 40.17
CA LYS A 312 -6.45 -2.95 40.04
C LYS A 312 -7.93 -2.69 39.83
N VAL A 313 -8.64 -3.63 39.24
CA VAL A 313 -10.06 -3.50 38.87
C VAL A 313 -10.99 -4.16 39.89
N GLY A 314 -10.45 -5.01 40.80
CA GLY A 314 -11.23 -5.78 41.75
C GLY A 314 -12.05 -6.91 41.10
N SER A 315 -11.48 -7.62 40.10
CA SER A 315 -12.15 -8.67 39.33
C SER A 315 -11.23 -9.89 39.09
N SER A 316 -11.73 -10.92 38.40
CA SER A 316 -10.87 -12.03 37.96
C SER A 316 -10.10 -11.72 36.68
N PRO A 317 -8.95 -12.35 36.40
CA PRO A 317 -8.20 -12.18 35.18
C PRO A 317 -9.01 -12.48 33.92
N GLU A 318 -9.88 -13.49 33.96
CA GLU A 318 -10.74 -13.89 32.83
C GLU A 318 -11.86 -12.88 32.56
N ASN A 319 -12.42 -12.28 33.63
CA ASN A 319 -13.45 -11.24 33.49
C ASN A 319 -12.90 -9.91 32.99
N VAL A 320 -11.59 -9.68 33.15
CA VAL A 320 -10.88 -8.48 32.69
C VAL A 320 -10.43 -8.62 31.24
N ALA A 321 -10.27 -9.84 30.75
CA ALA A 321 -9.84 -10.17 29.40
C ALA A 321 -11.00 -10.16 28.40
#